data_a56b18b1b79efc19439adcedba1faba2
#
_entry.id   a56b18b1b79efc19439adcedba1faba2
#
_cell.length_a   1.000
_cell.length_b   1.000
_cell.length_c   1.000
_cell.angle_alpha   90.00
_cell.angle_beta   90.00
_cell.angle_gamma   90.00
#
_symmetry.space_group_name_H-M   'P 1'
#
loop_
_entity.id
_entity.type
_entity.pdbx_description
1 polymer ?
#
loop_
_entity_poly.entity_id
_entity_poly.type
_entity_poly.pdbx_seq_one_letter_code
_entity_poly.pdbx_strand_id
1 'polypeptide(L)'
;MAEVSLELKEIKKSFTEGEAVLDNISLEISKGEFITLLGSSGCGKTTTLRIIAGLEQPDAGSVWLDGREVTGLEPNQRDVNTVFQNYALFPHMNVADNIGYGLKIRKVPKADIKKKVKEMLGLVQLEGFEKRKPAELSGGQKQRVAIARALANNPRVLLLDEPLGALDLQLRRTMQLELKRLQKKLGITFIYITHDQEEAINMSDRIVVMNQGQFEQIGTPDEIYNHPKTSYVATFVGNANILKGKVVEINGSYAQVQIGNDTVSVYTEEIVKVGEQLTLAVRSENILLDEAEMENVVEQNEAEGTGRLLHATVKEKNFAAGQLRVLLALSDGTELTASRFGMNANIQPGQQIKWYFDPRNAIVVDREFKTKEPADMSGGNQ
;
A
#
# COMPACT_ATOMS: atom_id res chain seq x y z
N MET A 1 -6.96 -23.95 4.76
CA MET A 1 -7.03 -22.79 3.85
C MET A 1 -7.87 -21.72 4.54
N ALA A 2 -7.47 -20.45 4.50
CA ALA A 2 -8.30 -19.36 5.03
C ALA A 2 -9.61 -19.28 4.25
N GLU A 3 -10.72 -18.99 4.94
CA GLU A 3 -12.04 -18.84 4.30
C GLU A 3 -12.03 -17.52 3.51
N VAL A 4 -12.34 -17.56 2.20
CA VAL A 4 -12.36 -16.38 1.32
C VAL A 4 -13.66 -15.61 1.53
N SER A 5 -13.56 -14.31 1.82
CA SER A 5 -14.70 -13.42 2.01
C SER A 5 -15.12 -12.72 0.72
N LEU A 6 -14.14 -12.30 -0.09
CA LEU A 6 -14.38 -11.60 -1.35
C LEU A 6 -13.40 -12.07 -2.43
N GLU A 7 -13.92 -12.26 -3.66
CA GLU A 7 -13.09 -12.54 -4.84
C GLU A 7 -13.48 -11.58 -5.97
N LEU A 8 -12.48 -11.03 -6.62
CA LEU A 8 -12.55 -10.38 -7.92
C LEU A 8 -11.92 -11.30 -8.95
N LYS A 9 -12.61 -11.61 -10.04
CA LYS A 9 -12.11 -12.49 -11.10
C LYS A 9 -12.09 -11.73 -12.40
N GLU A 10 -10.90 -11.45 -12.92
CA GLU A 10 -10.65 -10.89 -14.25
C GLU A 10 -11.48 -9.61 -14.54
N ILE A 11 -11.61 -8.73 -13.56
CA ILE A 11 -12.41 -7.52 -13.67
C ILE A 11 -11.79 -6.57 -14.69
N LYS A 12 -12.61 -6.15 -15.65
CA LYS A 12 -12.31 -5.09 -16.62
C LYS A 12 -13.34 -3.98 -16.53
N LYS A 13 -12.89 -2.73 -16.70
CA LYS A 13 -13.76 -1.55 -16.74
C LYS A 13 -13.17 -0.45 -17.59
N SER A 14 -13.97 0.08 -18.49
CA SER A 14 -13.70 1.29 -19.29
C SER A 14 -14.88 2.24 -19.16
N PHE A 15 -14.63 3.54 -19.15
CA PHE A 15 -15.69 4.56 -19.22
C PHE A 15 -15.72 5.22 -20.60
N THR A 16 -14.59 5.20 -21.30
CA THR A 16 -14.42 5.73 -22.65
C THR A 16 -13.88 4.61 -23.54
N GLU A 17 -14.33 4.53 -24.78
CA GLU A 17 -13.88 3.52 -25.74
C GLU A 17 -12.37 3.61 -25.93
N GLY A 18 -11.64 2.51 -25.66
CA GLY A 18 -10.18 2.43 -25.78
C GLY A 18 -9.39 2.79 -24.52
N GLU A 19 -10.01 3.33 -23.44
CA GLU A 19 -9.33 3.66 -22.20
C GLU A 19 -9.78 2.74 -21.05
N ALA A 20 -9.03 1.69 -20.78
CA ALA A 20 -9.29 0.82 -19.65
C ALA A 20 -8.90 1.50 -18.33
N VAL A 21 -9.86 1.66 -17.42
CA VAL A 21 -9.63 2.12 -16.03
C VAL A 21 -9.26 0.95 -15.12
N LEU A 22 -9.77 -0.25 -15.44
CA LEU A 22 -9.33 -1.51 -14.83
C LEU A 22 -9.10 -2.52 -15.95
N ASP A 23 -7.93 -3.16 -15.92
CA ASP A 23 -7.55 -4.14 -16.92
C ASP A 23 -7.18 -5.48 -16.28
N ASN A 24 -8.13 -6.39 -16.31
CA ASN A 24 -7.99 -7.79 -15.93
C ASN A 24 -7.48 -8.01 -14.50
N ILE A 25 -8.03 -7.26 -13.51
CA ILE A 25 -7.62 -7.41 -12.12
C ILE A 25 -8.31 -8.60 -11.45
N SER A 26 -7.53 -9.37 -10.68
CA SER A 26 -8.02 -10.49 -9.89
C SER A 26 -7.47 -10.41 -8.46
N LEU A 27 -8.31 -10.67 -7.45
CA LEU A 27 -7.95 -10.56 -6.04
C LEU A 27 -8.80 -11.48 -5.19
N GLU A 28 -8.16 -12.22 -4.30
CA GLU A 28 -8.83 -12.96 -3.23
C GLU A 28 -8.54 -12.30 -1.88
N ILE A 29 -9.58 -12.09 -1.09
CA ILE A 29 -9.51 -11.47 0.24
C ILE A 29 -10.05 -12.43 1.27
N SER A 30 -9.26 -12.71 2.28
CA SER A 30 -9.62 -13.63 3.37
C SER A 30 -10.61 -12.99 4.34
N LYS A 31 -11.38 -13.82 5.03
CA LYS A 31 -12.29 -13.36 6.06
C LYS A 31 -11.55 -12.74 7.24
N GLY A 32 -12.01 -11.56 7.67
CA GLY A 32 -11.37 -10.81 8.76
C GLY A 32 -10.04 -10.17 8.38
N GLU A 33 -9.70 -10.08 7.11
CA GLU A 33 -8.49 -9.43 6.61
C GLU A 33 -8.68 -7.90 6.53
N PHE A 34 -7.64 -7.15 6.87
CA PHE A 34 -7.53 -5.73 6.58
C PHE A 34 -6.65 -5.55 5.34
N ILE A 35 -7.26 -5.31 4.19
CA ILE A 35 -6.53 -5.12 2.93
C ILE A 35 -6.63 -3.67 2.45
N THR A 36 -5.51 -3.12 1.97
CA THR A 36 -5.46 -1.76 1.44
C THR A 36 -5.16 -1.74 -0.06
N LEU A 37 -6.00 -1.04 -0.83
CA LEU A 37 -5.71 -0.64 -2.20
C LEU A 37 -4.94 0.68 -2.16
N LEU A 38 -3.66 0.65 -2.52
CA LEU A 38 -2.74 1.76 -2.50
C LEU A 38 -2.32 2.13 -3.93
N GLY A 39 -2.28 3.41 -4.26
CA GLY A 39 -1.85 3.86 -5.60
C GLY A 39 -2.07 5.36 -5.80
N SER A 40 -1.57 5.89 -6.90
CA SER A 40 -1.76 7.29 -7.30
C SER A 40 -3.22 7.62 -7.62
N SER A 41 -3.56 8.91 -7.68
CA SER A 41 -4.89 9.33 -8.13
C SER A 41 -5.16 8.85 -9.56
N GLY A 42 -6.39 8.36 -9.80
CA GLY A 42 -6.79 7.88 -11.13
C GLY A 42 -6.36 6.45 -11.49
N CYS A 43 -5.63 5.72 -10.64
CA CYS A 43 -5.18 4.35 -10.97
C CYS A 43 -6.27 3.26 -10.87
N GLY A 44 -7.53 3.60 -10.55
CA GLY A 44 -8.65 2.64 -10.55
C GLY A 44 -9.17 2.22 -9.16
N LYS A 45 -8.59 2.66 -8.03
CA LYS A 45 -8.99 2.25 -6.66
C LYS A 45 -10.48 2.47 -6.36
N THR A 46 -10.97 3.68 -6.54
CA THR A 46 -12.38 4.03 -6.29
C THR A 46 -13.32 3.28 -7.23
N THR A 47 -12.92 3.04 -8.50
CA THR A 47 -13.68 2.22 -9.45
C THR A 47 -13.78 0.77 -8.96
N THR A 48 -12.68 0.18 -8.50
CA THR A 48 -12.66 -1.16 -7.90
C THR A 48 -13.61 -1.25 -6.71
N LEU A 49 -13.55 -0.27 -5.79
CA LEU A 49 -14.44 -0.22 -4.63
C LEU A 49 -15.92 -0.08 -5.05
N ARG A 50 -16.22 0.76 -6.05
CA ARG A 50 -17.59 0.93 -6.56
C ARG A 50 -18.14 -0.34 -7.18
N ILE A 51 -17.30 -1.11 -7.89
CA ILE A 51 -17.66 -2.43 -8.44
C ILE A 51 -17.97 -3.42 -7.32
N ILE A 52 -17.15 -3.49 -6.27
CA ILE A 52 -17.41 -4.33 -5.10
C ILE A 52 -18.72 -3.93 -4.41
N ALA A 53 -18.97 -2.63 -4.26
CA ALA A 53 -20.19 -2.10 -3.64
C ALA A 53 -21.45 -2.30 -4.51
N GLY A 54 -21.32 -2.64 -5.80
CA GLY A 54 -22.44 -2.71 -6.75
C GLY A 54 -22.93 -1.34 -7.25
N LEU A 55 -22.13 -0.30 -7.03
CA LEU A 55 -22.38 1.07 -7.50
C LEU A 55 -21.90 1.29 -8.94
N GLU A 56 -21.11 0.35 -9.46
CA GLU A 56 -20.61 0.32 -10.83
C GLU A 56 -20.61 -1.13 -11.31
N GLN A 57 -20.93 -1.36 -12.59
CA GLN A 57 -20.88 -2.69 -13.20
C GLN A 57 -19.55 -2.86 -13.93
N PRO A 58 -18.86 -4.00 -13.78
CA PRO A 58 -17.70 -4.30 -14.60
C PRO A 58 -18.15 -4.60 -16.05
N ASP A 59 -17.28 -4.34 -17.01
CA ASP A 59 -17.52 -4.68 -18.42
C ASP A 59 -17.24 -6.16 -18.70
N ALA A 60 -16.35 -6.76 -17.91
CA ALA A 60 -16.06 -8.19 -17.88
C ALA A 60 -15.59 -8.63 -16.49
N GLY A 61 -15.61 -9.93 -16.24
CA GLY A 61 -15.23 -10.52 -14.96
C GLY A 61 -16.39 -10.61 -13.97
N SER A 62 -16.10 -11.07 -12.76
CA SER A 62 -17.14 -11.32 -11.74
C SER A 62 -16.67 -11.00 -10.31
N VAL A 63 -17.64 -10.63 -9.47
CA VAL A 63 -17.46 -10.33 -8.04
C VAL A 63 -18.17 -11.40 -7.22
N TRP A 64 -17.48 -11.97 -6.25
CA TRP A 64 -17.98 -13.03 -5.39
C TRP A 64 -17.86 -12.63 -3.92
N LEU A 65 -18.90 -12.86 -3.13
CA LEU A 65 -18.93 -12.67 -1.67
C LEU A 65 -19.28 -13.99 -1.00
N ASP A 66 -18.41 -14.48 -0.11
CA ASP A 66 -18.56 -15.77 0.59
C ASP A 66 -18.97 -16.92 -0.36
N GLY A 67 -18.31 -17.03 -1.51
CA GLY A 67 -18.56 -18.06 -2.53
C GLY A 67 -19.83 -17.89 -3.36
N ARG A 68 -20.56 -16.77 -3.19
CA ARG A 68 -21.73 -16.42 -4.00
C ARG A 68 -21.40 -15.30 -4.98
N GLU A 69 -21.73 -15.46 -6.24
CA GLU A 69 -21.61 -14.40 -7.23
C GLU A 69 -22.62 -13.28 -6.95
N VAL A 70 -22.12 -12.03 -6.94
CA VAL A 70 -22.91 -10.81 -6.67
C VAL A 70 -22.78 -9.76 -7.77
N THR A 71 -22.15 -10.07 -8.88
CA THR A 71 -21.84 -9.13 -9.98
C THR A 71 -23.06 -8.33 -10.41
N GLY A 72 -24.18 -9.01 -10.70
CA GLY A 72 -25.43 -8.40 -11.17
C GLY A 72 -26.36 -7.88 -10.04
N LEU A 73 -25.97 -7.97 -8.76
CA LEU A 73 -26.81 -7.56 -7.65
C LEU A 73 -26.69 -6.05 -7.37
N GLU A 74 -27.82 -5.44 -7.08
CA GLU A 74 -27.89 -4.04 -6.61
C GLU A 74 -27.16 -3.85 -5.28
N PRO A 75 -26.65 -2.63 -4.94
CA PRO A 75 -25.91 -2.37 -3.71
C PRO A 75 -26.61 -2.79 -2.43
N ASN A 76 -27.94 -2.62 -2.35
CA ASN A 76 -28.75 -2.98 -1.18
C ASN A 76 -28.96 -4.49 -1.00
N GLN A 77 -28.59 -5.30 -1.99
CA GLN A 77 -28.66 -6.76 -1.98
C GLN A 77 -27.33 -7.42 -1.63
N ARG A 78 -26.25 -6.62 -1.50
CA ARG A 78 -24.92 -7.09 -1.10
C ARG A 78 -24.69 -6.88 0.38
N ASP A 79 -24.04 -7.85 1.04
CA ASP A 79 -23.65 -7.73 2.46
C ASP A 79 -22.37 -6.89 2.64
N VAL A 80 -22.34 -5.74 1.96
CA VAL A 80 -21.23 -4.79 1.93
C VAL A 80 -21.75 -3.42 2.32
N ASN A 81 -21.00 -2.68 3.13
CA ASN A 81 -21.31 -1.28 3.42
C ASN A 81 -20.08 -0.40 3.12
N THR A 82 -20.35 0.84 2.71
CA THR A 82 -19.30 1.80 2.32
C THR A 82 -19.30 3.02 3.24
N VAL A 83 -18.12 3.42 3.67
CA VAL A 83 -17.83 4.73 4.27
C VAL A 83 -17.13 5.57 3.21
N PHE A 84 -17.79 6.64 2.77
CA PHE A 84 -17.28 7.54 1.73
C PHE A 84 -16.31 8.58 2.31
N GLN A 85 -15.45 9.15 1.48
CA GLN A 85 -14.46 10.17 1.83
C GLN A 85 -15.06 11.40 2.54
N ASN A 86 -16.26 11.83 2.13
CA ASN A 86 -16.99 12.94 2.75
C ASN A 86 -17.93 12.51 3.88
N TYR A 87 -17.81 11.25 4.34
CA TYR A 87 -18.63 10.59 5.37
C TYR A 87 -20.11 10.43 4.99
N ALA A 88 -20.64 11.21 4.07
CA ALA A 88 -22.02 11.21 3.56
C ALA A 88 -23.09 11.10 4.67
N LEU A 89 -22.91 11.82 5.80
CA LEU A 89 -23.90 11.87 6.88
C LEU A 89 -25.10 12.69 6.42
N PHE A 90 -26.31 12.26 6.82
CA PHE A 90 -27.54 13.00 6.55
C PHE A 90 -27.59 14.25 7.44
N PRO A 91 -27.47 15.47 6.89
CA PRO A 91 -27.28 16.69 7.69
C PRO A 91 -28.54 17.08 8.50
N HIS A 92 -29.72 16.68 8.05
CA HIS A 92 -31.01 16.95 8.69
C HIS A 92 -31.32 15.96 9.82
N MET A 93 -30.60 14.84 9.92
CA MET A 93 -30.77 13.81 10.95
C MET A 93 -29.77 14.01 12.08
N ASN A 94 -30.14 13.60 13.31
CA ASN A 94 -29.21 13.49 14.42
C ASN A 94 -28.31 12.24 14.28
N VAL A 95 -27.37 12.07 15.20
CA VAL A 95 -26.43 10.93 15.22
C VAL A 95 -27.15 9.59 15.32
N ALA A 96 -28.14 9.48 16.23
CA ALA A 96 -28.88 8.24 16.41
C ALA A 96 -29.68 7.85 15.15
N ASP A 97 -30.32 8.83 14.50
CA ASP A 97 -31.05 8.60 13.26
C ASP A 97 -30.15 8.26 12.09
N ASN A 98 -28.95 8.87 11.99
CA ASN A 98 -27.93 8.48 11.01
C ASN A 98 -27.52 7.02 11.18
N ILE A 99 -27.15 6.61 12.39
CA ILE A 99 -26.72 5.23 12.68
C ILE A 99 -27.85 4.23 12.42
N GLY A 100 -29.07 4.55 12.87
CA GLY A 100 -30.23 3.68 12.76
C GLY A 100 -30.90 3.66 11.38
N TYR A 101 -30.47 4.50 10.43
CA TYR A 101 -31.15 4.70 9.15
C TYR A 101 -31.33 3.41 8.35
N GLY A 102 -30.26 2.65 8.13
CA GLY A 102 -30.30 1.39 7.38
C GLY A 102 -31.24 0.36 8.02
N LEU A 103 -31.22 0.24 9.33
CA LEU A 103 -32.11 -0.65 10.08
C LEU A 103 -33.58 -0.23 9.94
N LYS A 104 -33.86 1.10 9.92
CA LYS A 104 -35.22 1.63 9.70
C LYS A 104 -35.75 1.28 8.30
N ILE A 105 -34.89 1.39 7.25
CA ILE A 105 -35.26 0.98 5.88
C ILE A 105 -35.55 -0.51 5.82
N ARG A 106 -34.80 -1.34 6.53
CA ARG A 106 -35.01 -2.78 6.65
C ARG A 106 -36.22 -3.14 7.56
N LYS A 107 -36.99 -2.15 8.04
CA LYS A 107 -38.18 -2.31 8.90
C LYS A 107 -37.92 -3.04 10.23
N VAL A 108 -36.69 -2.92 10.78
CA VAL A 108 -36.35 -3.46 12.09
C VAL A 108 -37.17 -2.76 13.16
N PRO A 109 -37.66 -3.47 14.24
CA PRO A 109 -38.41 -2.89 15.32
C PRO A 109 -37.68 -1.72 16.01
N LYS A 110 -38.40 -0.66 16.38
CA LYS A 110 -37.83 0.54 17.00
C LYS A 110 -36.98 0.26 18.25
N ALA A 111 -37.40 -0.73 19.07
CA ALA A 111 -36.66 -1.12 20.27
C ALA A 111 -35.31 -1.69 19.95
N ASP A 112 -35.21 -2.53 18.91
CA ASP A 112 -33.94 -3.16 18.45
C ASP A 112 -33.04 -2.13 17.80
N ILE A 113 -33.60 -1.19 17.01
CA ILE A 113 -32.83 -0.06 16.47
C ILE A 113 -32.17 0.74 17.59
N LYS A 114 -32.96 1.09 18.66
CA LYS A 114 -32.44 1.84 19.81
C LYS A 114 -31.31 1.10 20.52
N LYS A 115 -31.48 -0.21 20.71
CA LYS A 115 -30.45 -1.08 21.31
C LYS A 115 -29.16 -1.10 20.43
N LYS A 116 -29.31 -1.30 19.10
CA LYS A 116 -28.20 -1.35 18.18
C LYS A 116 -27.46 0.00 18.08
N VAL A 117 -28.21 1.11 18.04
CA VAL A 117 -27.60 2.46 18.03
C VAL A 117 -26.76 2.68 19.30
N LYS A 118 -27.26 2.30 20.49
CA LYS A 118 -26.51 2.40 21.75
C LYS A 118 -25.23 1.54 21.72
N GLU A 119 -25.34 0.32 21.20
CA GLU A 119 -24.17 -0.57 21.00
C GLU A 119 -23.12 0.08 20.08
N MET A 120 -23.54 0.62 18.94
CA MET A 120 -22.65 1.25 17.96
C MET A 120 -22.00 2.51 18.53
N LEU A 121 -22.72 3.34 19.27
CA LEU A 121 -22.16 4.52 19.94
C LEU A 121 -21.09 4.14 20.97
N GLY A 122 -21.34 3.10 21.77
CA GLY A 122 -20.32 2.57 22.68
C GLY A 122 -19.09 2.02 21.95
N LEU A 123 -19.31 1.37 20.80
CA LEU A 123 -18.23 0.81 19.98
C LEU A 123 -17.27 1.89 19.45
N VAL A 124 -17.82 3.06 19.05
CA VAL A 124 -17.04 4.18 18.49
C VAL A 124 -16.78 5.30 19.54
N GLN A 125 -17.04 5.07 20.82
CA GLN A 125 -16.80 6.00 21.95
C GLN A 125 -17.50 7.36 21.78
N LEU A 126 -18.76 7.34 21.39
CA LEU A 126 -19.62 8.52 21.20
C LEU A 126 -20.92 8.44 22.04
N GLU A 127 -20.87 7.79 23.21
CA GLU A 127 -22.01 7.79 24.14
C GLU A 127 -22.37 9.22 24.52
N GLY A 128 -23.67 9.51 24.56
CA GLY A 128 -24.19 10.85 24.86
C GLY A 128 -24.30 11.79 23.66
N PHE A 129 -23.89 11.35 22.46
CA PHE A 129 -23.95 12.16 21.22
C PHE A 129 -25.25 11.91 20.42
N GLU A 130 -26.17 11.09 20.89
CA GLU A 130 -27.33 10.59 20.15
C GLU A 130 -28.15 11.70 19.50
N LYS A 131 -28.33 12.85 20.20
CA LYS A 131 -29.18 13.97 19.79
C LYS A 131 -28.45 15.02 18.94
N ARG A 132 -27.10 14.99 18.86
CA ARG A 132 -26.32 15.96 18.11
C ARG A 132 -26.55 15.81 16.61
N LYS A 133 -26.44 16.92 15.88
CA LYS A 133 -26.47 16.94 14.42
C LYS A 133 -25.03 16.88 13.84
N PRO A 134 -24.85 16.43 12.60
CA PRO A 134 -23.52 16.39 11.96
C PRO A 134 -22.76 17.74 11.99
N ALA A 135 -23.47 18.87 11.92
CA ALA A 135 -22.86 20.21 11.99
C ALA A 135 -22.18 20.50 13.35
N GLU A 136 -22.58 19.79 14.41
CA GLU A 136 -22.06 19.99 15.77
C GLU A 136 -20.90 19.03 16.09
N LEU A 137 -20.39 18.28 15.08
CA LEU A 137 -19.36 17.26 15.23
C LEU A 137 -18.05 17.69 14.60
N SER A 138 -16.92 17.34 15.25
CA SER A 138 -15.61 17.42 14.62
C SER A 138 -15.46 16.42 13.46
N GLY A 139 -14.42 16.58 12.62
CA GLY A 139 -14.14 15.66 11.51
C GLY A 139 -14.04 14.20 11.95
N GLY A 140 -13.24 13.92 12.99
CA GLY A 140 -13.11 12.56 13.53
C GLY A 140 -14.41 12.02 14.15
N GLN A 141 -15.24 12.86 14.77
CA GLN A 141 -16.54 12.46 15.27
C GLN A 141 -17.50 12.11 14.12
N LYS A 142 -17.51 12.89 13.04
CA LYS A 142 -18.29 12.58 11.83
C LYS A 142 -17.89 11.23 11.24
N GLN A 143 -16.61 10.98 11.15
CA GLN A 143 -16.07 9.72 10.67
C GLN A 143 -16.52 8.53 11.53
N ARG A 144 -16.39 8.63 12.87
CA ARG A 144 -16.86 7.59 13.79
C ARG A 144 -18.36 7.33 13.65
N VAL A 145 -19.19 8.36 13.46
CA VAL A 145 -20.62 8.20 13.18
C VAL A 145 -20.86 7.48 11.86
N ALA A 146 -20.11 7.79 10.80
CA ALA A 146 -20.21 7.13 9.50
C ALA A 146 -19.85 5.64 9.59
N ILE A 147 -18.78 5.31 10.33
CA ILE A 147 -18.38 3.93 10.61
C ILE A 147 -19.47 3.20 11.41
N ALA A 148 -19.99 3.82 12.49
CA ALA A 148 -21.05 3.25 13.30
C ALA A 148 -22.32 2.99 12.46
N ARG A 149 -22.68 3.90 11.55
CA ARG A 149 -23.80 3.74 10.60
C ARG A 149 -23.59 2.54 9.67
N ALA A 150 -22.37 2.40 9.13
CA ALA A 150 -22.03 1.30 8.25
C ALA A 150 -22.07 -0.06 8.99
N LEU A 151 -21.53 -0.10 10.22
CA LEU A 151 -21.48 -1.31 11.05
C LEU A 151 -22.84 -1.71 11.64
N ALA A 152 -23.79 -0.77 11.79
CA ALA A 152 -25.10 -1.06 12.34
C ALA A 152 -25.86 -2.14 11.56
N ASN A 153 -25.60 -2.27 10.27
CA ASN A 153 -26.20 -3.28 9.39
C ASN A 153 -25.54 -4.67 9.47
N ASN A 154 -24.51 -4.85 10.30
CA ASN A 154 -23.69 -6.06 10.42
C ASN A 154 -23.14 -6.55 9.06
N PRO A 155 -22.39 -5.72 8.31
CA PRO A 155 -21.88 -6.12 7.02
C PRO A 155 -20.78 -7.19 7.17
N ARG A 156 -20.62 -8.03 6.13
CA ARG A 156 -19.48 -8.96 6.03
C ARG A 156 -18.20 -8.27 5.62
N VAL A 157 -18.33 -7.27 4.74
CA VAL A 157 -17.22 -6.46 4.24
C VAL A 157 -17.53 -4.98 4.46
N LEU A 158 -16.57 -4.25 5.04
CA LEU A 158 -16.61 -2.80 5.17
C LEU A 158 -15.64 -2.17 4.18
N LEU A 159 -16.17 -1.34 3.29
CA LEU A 159 -15.41 -0.55 2.32
C LEU A 159 -15.16 0.84 2.88
N LEU A 160 -13.93 1.33 2.79
CA LEU A 160 -13.48 2.60 3.34
C LEU A 160 -12.77 3.38 2.21
N ASP A 161 -13.44 4.42 1.68
CA ASP A 161 -12.91 5.24 0.59
C ASP A 161 -12.23 6.49 1.14
N GLU A 162 -10.90 6.49 1.28
CA GLU A 162 -10.06 7.57 1.82
C GLU A 162 -10.62 8.21 3.11
N PRO A 163 -11.02 7.43 4.13
CA PRO A 163 -11.81 7.96 5.25
C PRO A 163 -11.02 8.90 6.15
N LEU A 164 -9.69 8.90 6.10
CA LEU A 164 -8.81 9.73 6.94
C LEU A 164 -8.29 10.99 6.23
N GLY A 165 -8.53 11.13 4.92
CA GLY A 165 -7.93 12.17 4.10
C GLY A 165 -8.25 13.61 4.54
N ALA A 166 -9.40 13.84 5.18
CA ALA A 166 -9.83 15.16 5.65
C ALA A 166 -9.38 15.52 7.09
N LEU A 167 -8.61 14.64 7.75
CA LEU A 167 -8.16 14.82 9.14
C LEU A 167 -6.75 15.41 9.20
N ASP A 168 -6.47 16.19 10.26
CA ASP A 168 -5.11 16.59 10.61
C ASP A 168 -4.22 15.38 10.98
N LEU A 169 -2.91 15.55 10.93
CA LEU A 169 -1.93 14.47 11.10
C LEU A 169 -2.08 13.73 12.45
N GLN A 170 -2.26 14.48 13.55
CA GLN A 170 -2.35 13.87 14.89
C GLN A 170 -3.63 13.05 15.05
N LEU A 171 -4.75 13.59 14.61
CA LEU A 171 -6.03 12.92 14.64
C LEU A 171 -6.05 11.70 13.69
N ARG A 172 -5.42 11.83 12.53
CA ARG A 172 -5.28 10.74 11.55
C ARG A 172 -4.55 9.53 12.16
N ARG A 173 -3.40 9.73 12.82
CA ARG A 173 -2.65 8.66 13.50
C ARG A 173 -3.46 7.97 14.60
N THR A 174 -4.20 8.75 15.38
CA THR A 174 -5.10 8.19 16.40
C THR A 174 -6.19 7.33 15.77
N MET A 175 -6.81 7.81 14.70
CA MET A 175 -7.89 7.10 13.99
C MET A 175 -7.41 5.84 13.28
N GLN A 176 -6.18 5.80 12.76
CA GLN A 176 -5.57 4.58 12.20
C GLN A 176 -5.53 3.45 13.25
N LEU A 177 -5.01 3.75 14.44
CA LEU A 177 -4.95 2.78 15.54
C LEU A 177 -6.34 2.31 15.98
N GLU A 178 -7.31 3.22 16.04
CA GLU A 178 -8.69 2.89 16.41
C GLU A 178 -9.36 1.99 15.37
N LEU A 179 -9.20 2.29 14.07
CA LEU A 179 -9.74 1.48 12.98
C LEU A 179 -9.17 0.06 12.99
N LYS A 180 -7.85 -0.08 13.17
CA LYS A 180 -7.20 -1.39 13.25
C LYS A 180 -7.69 -2.20 14.47
N ARG A 181 -7.83 -1.54 15.64
CA ARG A 181 -8.40 -2.18 16.85
C ARG A 181 -9.85 -2.58 16.65
N LEU A 182 -10.63 -1.74 16.00
CA LEU A 182 -12.03 -1.98 15.71
C LEU A 182 -12.21 -3.18 14.79
N GLN A 183 -11.44 -3.24 13.72
CA GLN A 183 -11.46 -4.35 12.77
C GLN A 183 -11.11 -5.68 13.46
N LYS A 184 -10.02 -5.72 14.25
CA LYS A 184 -9.65 -6.92 15.02
C LYS A 184 -10.71 -7.36 16.01
N LYS A 185 -11.35 -6.39 16.70
CA LYS A 185 -12.43 -6.67 17.68
C LYS A 185 -13.67 -7.27 17.01
N LEU A 186 -14.00 -6.81 15.80
CA LEU A 186 -15.19 -7.24 15.07
C LEU A 186 -14.95 -8.51 14.23
N GLY A 187 -13.71 -8.77 13.81
CA GLY A 187 -13.34 -9.90 12.95
C GLY A 187 -13.97 -9.85 11.55
N ILE A 188 -14.38 -8.65 11.07
CA ILE A 188 -14.93 -8.46 9.74
C ILE A 188 -13.86 -8.02 8.75
N THR A 189 -14.08 -8.26 7.47
CA THR A 189 -13.14 -7.88 6.41
C THR A 189 -13.23 -6.39 6.12
N PHE A 190 -12.07 -5.70 6.11
CA PHE A 190 -11.97 -4.28 5.74
C PHE A 190 -11.23 -4.16 4.41
N ILE A 191 -11.81 -3.39 3.48
CA ILE A 191 -11.14 -2.97 2.24
C ILE A 191 -10.98 -1.45 2.34
N TYR A 192 -9.73 -1.02 2.42
CA TYR A 192 -9.34 0.36 2.65
C TYR A 192 -8.71 0.95 1.40
N ILE A 193 -9.12 2.14 1.01
CA ILE A 193 -8.49 2.88 -0.08
C ILE A 193 -7.76 4.08 0.49
N THR A 194 -6.52 4.24 0.07
CA THR A 194 -5.71 5.43 0.36
C THR A 194 -4.67 5.68 -0.73
N HIS A 195 -4.13 6.89 -0.73
CA HIS A 195 -2.91 7.26 -1.44
C HIS A 195 -1.74 7.50 -0.46
N ASP A 196 -1.99 7.35 0.85
CA ASP A 196 -1.01 7.54 1.91
C ASP A 196 -0.32 6.20 2.23
N GLN A 197 0.99 6.17 2.02
CA GLN A 197 1.82 4.98 2.22
C GLN A 197 1.94 4.61 3.70
N GLU A 198 2.01 5.62 4.61
CA GLU A 198 2.08 5.40 6.05
C GLU A 198 0.82 4.69 6.55
N GLU A 199 -0.35 5.09 6.05
CA GLU A 199 -1.62 4.42 6.36
C GLU A 199 -1.61 2.95 5.92
N ALA A 200 -1.22 2.69 4.66
CA ALA A 200 -1.19 1.35 4.10
C ALA A 200 -0.25 0.42 4.88
N ILE A 201 0.97 0.87 5.17
CA ILE A 201 1.98 0.08 5.89
C ILE A 201 1.54 -0.21 7.33
N ASN A 202 0.99 0.78 8.05
CA ASN A 202 0.68 0.64 9.47
C ASN A 202 -0.59 -0.17 9.76
N MET A 203 -1.55 -0.17 8.84
CA MET A 203 -2.87 -0.71 9.13
C MET A 203 -3.12 -2.09 8.51
N SER A 204 -2.51 -2.40 7.38
CA SER A 204 -2.90 -3.53 6.55
C SER A 204 -2.29 -4.86 7.00
N ASP A 205 -3.01 -5.93 6.75
CA ASP A 205 -2.45 -7.29 6.72
C ASP A 205 -1.82 -7.56 5.35
N ARG A 206 -2.47 -7.06 4.25
CA ARG A 206 -1.93 -7.06 2.89
C ARG A 206 -2.22 -5.73 2.21
N ILE A 207 -1.32 -5.35 1.30
CA ILE A 207 -1.41 -4.17 0.45
C ILE A 207 -1.47 -4.62 -1.00
N VAL A 208 -2.37 -4.01 -1.77
CA VAL A 208 -2.44 -4.11 -3.22
C VAL A 208 -1.96 -2.78 -3.78
N VAL A 209 -0.78 -2.76 -4.39
CA VAL A 209 -0.27 -1.58 -5.08
C VAL A 209 -0.85 -1.55 -6.48
N MET A 210 -1.58 -0.47 -6.78
CA MET A 210 -2.25 -0.28 -8.07
C MET A 210 -1.56 0.79 -8.91
N ASN A 211 -1.42 0.52 -10.19
CA ASN A 211 -0.92 1.46 -11.19
C ASN A 211 -1.65 1.26 -12.51
N GLN A 212 -2.12 2.34 -13.15
CA GLN A 212 -2.73 2.32 -14.48
C GLN A 212 -3.76 1.21 -14.68
N GLY A 213 -4.63 0.99 -13.70
CA GLY A 213 -5.71 0.00 -13.78
C GLY A 213 -5.29 -1.46 -13.52
N GLN A 214 -4.04 -1.71 -13.15
CA GLN A 214 -3.50 -3.03 -12.87
C GLN A 214 -2.97 -3.15 -11.44
N PHE A 215 -2.81 -4.37 -10.95
CA PHE A 215 -2.14 -4.68 -9.69
C PHE A 215 -0.65 -4.93 -9.94
N GLU A 216 0.19 -4.00 -9.54
CA GLU A 216 1.65 -4.11 -9.67
C GLU A 216 2.22 -5.17 -8.71
N GLN A 217 1.76 -5.15 -7.47
CA GLN A 217 2.17 -6.11 -6.46
C GLN A 217 1.12 -6.24 -5.38
N ILE A 218 0.93 -7.47 -4.90
CA ILE A 218 0.10 -7.80 -3.74
C ILE A 218 1.01 -8.51 -2.74
N GLY A 219 1.01 -8.06 -1.48
CA GLY A 219 1.84 -8.65 -0.44
C GLY A 219 1.60 -8.02 0.93
N THR A 220 2.27 -8.56 1.94
CA THR A 220 2.33 -7.95 3.28
C THR A 220 3.04 -6.59 3.21
N PRO A 221 2.88 -5.70 4.21
CA PRO A 221 3.64 -4.45 4.28
C PRO A 221 5.16 -4.64 4.15
N ASP A 222 5.70 -5.70 4.75
CA ASP A 222 7.12 -6.07 4.66
C ASP A 222 7.53 -6.43 3.24
N GLU A 223 6.77 -7.29 2.55
CA GLU A 223 7.04 -7.69 1.16
C GLU A 223 6.98 -6.49 0.20
N ILE A 224 6.00 -5.58 0.38
CA ILE A 224 5.86 -4.38 -0.46
C ILE A 224 7.02 -3.41 -0.24
N TYR A 225 7.47 -3.24 1.01
CA TYR A 225 8.53 -2.29 1.35
C TYR A 225 9.92 -2.86 1.10
N ASN A 226 10.22 -4.05 1.61
CA ASN A 226 11.56 -4.64 1.57
C ASN A 226 11.82 -5.51 0.34
N HIS A 227 10.77 -6.01 -0.34
CA HIS A 227 10.89 -6.87 -1.52
C HIS A 227 10.02 -6.37 -2.69
N PRO A 228 10.19 -5.10 -3.14
CA PRO A 228 9.45 -4.58 -4.27
C PRO A 228 9.78 -5.36 -5.54
N LYS A 229 8.77 -5.68 -6.35
CA LYS A 229 8.93 -6.41 -7.62
C LYS A 229 9.25 -5.50 -8.79
N THR A 230 8.76 -4.25 -8.75
CA THR A 230 8.95 -3.29 -9.83
C THR A 230 9.57 -1.99 -9.31
N SER A 231 10.23 -1.26 -10.21
CA SER A 231 10.74 0.08 -9.92
C SER A 231 9.61 1.03 -9.51
N TYR A 232 8.40 0.83 -10.06
CA TYR A 232 7.22 1.59 -9.64
C TYR A 232 6.90 1.37 -8.16
N VAL A 233 6.79 0.11 -7.72
CA VAL A 233 6.51 -0.20 -6.30
C VAL A 233 7.61 0.34 -5.41
N ALA A 234 8.89 0.15 -5.79
CA ALA A 234 10.03 0.62 -5.01
C ALA A 234 10.05 2.15 -4.84
N THR A 235 9.73 2.91 -5.88
CA THR A 235 9.71 4.38 -5.84
C THR A 235 8.44 4.93 -5.23
N PHE A 236 7.29 4.30 -5.52
CA PHE A 236 6.00 4.72 -5.00
C PHE A 236 5.88 4.45 -3.50
N VAL A 237 6.40 3.31 -3.00
CA VAL A 237 6.36 2.95 -1.58
C VAL A 237 7.76 3.10 -0.98
N GLY A 238 8.06 4.26 -0.35
CA GLY A 238 9.28 4.50 0.43
C GLY A 238 10.46 5.13 -0.33
N ASN A 239 10.24 5.76 -1.49
CA ASN A 239 11.23 6.61 -2.19
C ASN A 239 12.61 5.95 -2.43
N ALA A 240 12.63 4.77 -3.07
CA ALA A 240 13.88 4.11 -3.43
C ALA A 240 14.61 4.81 -4.58
N ASN A 241 15.93 4.78 -4.56
CA ASN A 241 16.75 5.10 -5.70
C ASN A 241 16.71 3.96 -6.72
N ILE A 242 16.54 4.28 -8.00
CA ILE A 242 16.59 3.31 -9.09
C ILE A 242 17.89 3.46 -9.85
N LEU A 243 18.73 2.44 -9.76
CA LEU A 243 20.04 2.38 -10.40
C LEU A 243 20.02 1.32 -11.50
N LYS A 244 20.48 1.68 -12.69
CA LYS A 244 20.61 0.74 -13.82
C LYS A 244 22.06 0.43 -14.07
N GLY A 245 22.39 -0.85 -14.17
CA GLY A 245 23.77 -1.26 -14.37
C GLY A 245 23.88 -2.60 -15.08
N LYS A 246 25.11 -2.91 -15.51
CA LYS A 246 25.45 -4.15 -16.22
C LYS A 246 26.26 -5.06 -15.32
N VAL A 247 25.90 -6.33 -15.22
CA VAL A 247 26.68 -7.34 -14.50
C VAL A 247 28.02 -7.55 -15.21
N VAL A 248 29.12 -7.32 -14.50
CA VAL A 248 30.49 -7.49 -15.05
C VAL A 248 31.18 -8.73 -14.50
N GLU A 249 30.82 -9.16 -13.29
CA GLU A 249 31.37 -10.33 -12.59
C GLU A 249 30.35 -10.95 -11.65
N ILE A 250 30.48 -12.25 -11.37
CA ILE A 250 29.64 -12.97 -10.42
C ILE A 250 30.52 -13.79 -9.51
N ASN A 251 30.41 -13.59 -8.19
CA ASN A 251 31.16 -14.27 -7.16
C ASN A 251 30.18 -14.89 -6.13
N GLY A 252 29.83 -16.17 -6.33
CA GLY A 252 28.82 -16.83 -5.50
C GLY A 252 27.44 -16.17 -5.62
N SER A 253 26.90 -15.70 -4.50
CA SER A 253 25.62 -14.96 -4.43
C SER A 253 25.78 -13.44 -4.65
N TYR A 254 26.98 -12.94 -4.99
CA TYR A 254 27.24 -11.54 -5.22
C TYR A 254 27.48 -11.28 -6.70
N ALA A 255 26.76 -10.32 -7.26
CA ALA A 255 26.99 -9.79 -8.60
C ALA A 255 27.70 -8.44 -8.52
N GLN A 256 28.75 -8.25 -9.29
CA GLN A 256 29.38 -6.95 -9.49
C GLN A 256 28.66 -6.24 -10.64
N VAL A 257 28.04 -5.12 -10.35
CA VAL A 257 27.19 -4.37 -11.29
C VAL A 257 27.85 -3.02 -11.58
N GLN A 258 28.17 -2.77 -12.83
CA GLN A 258 28.75 -1.49 -13.29
C GLN A 258 27.59 -0.48 -13.47
N ILE A 259 27.69 0.66 -12.76
CA ILE A 259 26.78 1.81 -12.85
C ILE A 259 27.65 3.01 -13.23
N GLY A 260 27.50 3.51 -14.46
CA GLY A 260 28.41 4.54 -14.99
C GLY A 260 29.86 4.07 -14.95
N ASN A 261 30.71 4.82 -14.24
CA ASN A 261 32.14 4.49 -14.06
C ASN A 261 32.43 3.67 -12.79
N ASP A 262 31.45 3.46 -11.97
CA ASP A 262 31.60 2.78 -10.69
C ASP A 262 31.06 1.33 -10.75
N THR A 263 31.55 0.47 -9.87
CA THR A 263 31.11 -0.91 -9.72
C THR A 263 30.59 -1.10 -8.30
N VAL A 264 29.36 -1.59 -8.17
CA VAL A 264 28.71 -1.91 -6.89
C VAL A 264 28.54 -3.41 -6.74
N SER A 265 28.65 -3.91 -5.53
CA SER A 265 28.26 -5.28 -5.21
C SER A 265 26.77 -5.35 -4.89
N VAL A 266 26.11 -6.40 -5.35
CA VAL A 266 24.69 -6.67 -5.11
C VAL A 266 24.53 -8.13 -4.70
N TYR A 267 23.92 -8.38 -3.55
CA TYR A 267 23.52 -9.72 -3.16
C TYR A 267 22.26 -10.13 -3.91
N THR A 268 22.25 -11.31 -4.51
CA THR A 268 21.05 -11.85 -5.16
C THR A 268 21.01 -13.36 -5.07
N GLU A 269 19.85 -13.88 -4.71
CA GLU A 269 19.54 -15.32 -4.77
C GLU A 269 19.02 -15.73 -6.16
N GLU A 270 18.78 -14.76 -7.02
CA GLU A 270 18.32 -14.99 -8.38
C GLU A 270 19.47 -15.31 -9.31
N ILE A 271 19.21 -16.12 -10.33
CA ILE A 271 20.19 -16.43 -11.36
C ILE A 271 20.37 -15.22 -12.26
N VAL A 272 21.53 -14.59 -12.19
CA VAL A 272 21.96 -13.49 -13.07
C VAL A 272 23.12 -13.96 -13.96
N LYS A 273 23.35 -13.26 -15.10
CA LYS A 273 24.42 -13.59 -16.05
C LYS A 273 25.33 -12.39 -16.27
N VAL A 274 26.63 -12.65 -16.46
CA VAL A 274 27.56 -11.61 -16.88
C VAL A 274 27.10 -11.02 -18.21
N GLY A 275 27.08 -9.69 -18.27
CA GLY A 275 26.54 -8.92 -19.40
C GLY A 275 25.09 -8.57 -19.32
N GLU A 276 24.33 -9.10 -18.35
CA GLU A 276 22.91 -8.78 -18.11
C GLU A 276 22.74 -7.36 -17.57
N GLN A 277 21.70 -6.66 -18.04
CA GLN A 277 21.29 -5.37 -17.48
C GLN A 277 20.38 -5.62 -16.29
N LEU A 278 20.68 -4.99 -15.16
CA LEU A 278 19.85 -5.04 -13.95
C LEU A 278 19.32 -3.65 -13.61
N THR A 279 18.10 -3.64 -13.09
CA THR A 279 17.52 -2.48 -12.41
C THR A 279 17.54 -2.76 -10.91
N LEU A 280 18.20 -1.90 -10.15
CA LEU A 280 18.38 -2.03 -8.72
C LEU A 280 17.56 -0.97 -8.00
N ALA A 281 16.84 -1.35 -6.97
CA ALA A 281 16.18 -0.45 -6.04
C ALA A 281 16.96 -0.41 -4.72
N VAL A 282 17.39 0.79 -4.32
CA VAL A 282 18.10 1.01 -3.04
C VAL A 282 17.38 2.10 -2.27
N ARG A 283 16.93 1.78 -1.05
CA ARG A 283 16.23 2.75 -0.19
C ARG A 283 17.14 3.91 0.17
N SER A 284 16.58 5.12 0.23
CA SER A 284 17.35 6.33 0.54
C SER A 284 17.97 6.32 1.93
N GLU A 285 17.33 5.66 2.90
CA GLU A 285 17.84 5.46 4.25
C GLU A 285 18.97 4.43 4.37
N ASN A 286 19.13 3.59 3.36
CA ASN A 286 20.20 2.59 3.28
C ASN A 286 21.48 3.14 2.64
N ILE A 287 21.46 4.39 2.17
CA ILE A 287 22.64 5.09 1.64
C ILE A 287 23.40 5.72 2.81
N LEU A 288 24.57 5.20 3.10
CA LEU A 288 25.46 5.68 4.15
C LEU A 288 26.35 6.80 3.63
N LEU A 289 26.48 7.89 4.40
CA LEU A 289 27.28 9.08 4.09
C LEU A 289 28.31 9.41 5.19
N ASP A 290 28.20 8.78 6.36
CA ASP A 290 29.07 9.00 7.50
C ASP A 290 30.25 8.04 7.44
N GLU A 291 31.50 8.58 7.49
CA GLU A 291 32.73 7.77 7.38
C GLU A 291 32.81 6.72 8.50
N ALA A 292 32.42 7.07 9.73
CA ALA A 292 32.46 6.13 10.85
C ALA A 292 31.39 5.01 10.75
N GLU A 293 30.21 5.32 10.19
CA GLU A 293 29.19 4.29 9.92
C GLU A 293 29.64 3.39 8.76
N MET A 294 30.25 3.96 7.72
CA MET A 294 30.76 3.23 6.57
C MET A 294 31.91 2.29 6.93
N GLU A 295 32.91 2.76 7.71
CA GLU A 295 34.07 1.94 8.09
C GLU A 295 33.64 0.64 8.78
N ASN A 296 32.70 0.69 9.72
CA ASN A 296 32.21 -0.49 10.42
C ASN A 296 31.52 -1.50 9.49
N VAL A 297 30.75 -1.02 8.51
CA VAL A 297 29.99 -1.89 7.59
C VAL A 297 30.91 -2.39 6.46
N VAL A 298 31.82 -1.56 5.96
CA VAL A 298 32.77 -1.92 4.92
C VAL A 298 33.76 -2.97 5.42
N GLU A 299 34.32 -2.83 6.64
CA GLU A 299 35.22 -3.83 7.23
C GLU A 299 34.56 -5.22 7.32
N GLN A 300 33.27 -5.27 7.67
CA GLN A 300 32.51 -6.53 7.70
C GLN A 300 32.33 -7.12 6.30
N ASN A 301 32.11 -6.30 5.29
CA ASN A 301 31.88 -6.73 3.90
C ASN A 301 33.18 -6.87 3.08
N GLU A 302 34.32 -6.29 3.50
CA GLU A 302 35.65 -6.50 2.87
C GLU A 302 36.09 -7.96 2.99
N ALA A 303 35.77 -8.63 4.08
CA ALA A 303 36.04 -10.07 4.26
C ALA A 303 35.31 -10.93 3.20
N GLU A 304 34.21 -10.42 2.65
CA GLU A 304 33.42 -11.04 1.57
C GLU A 304 33.78 -10.49 0.18
N GLY A 305 34.76 -9.56 0.07
CA GLY A 305 35.19 -8.92 -1.18
C GLY A 305 34.17 -7.94 -1.77
N THR A 306 33.22 -7.44 -0.96
CA THR A 306 32.06 -6.64 -1.39
C THR A 306 32.10 -5.19 -0.91
N GLY A 307 33.01 -4.84 0.01
CA GLY A 307 33.10 -3.52 0.63
C GLY A 307 33.87 -2.51 -0.26
N ARG A 308 33.20 -1.79 -1.17
CA ARG A 308 33.81 -0.73 -1.97
C ARG A 308 33.10 0.60 -1.77
N LEU A 309 33.85 1.59 -1.30
CA LEU A 309 33.38 2.97 -1.20
C LEU A 309 33.26 3.60 -2.58
N LEU A 310 32.19 4.32 -2.80
CA LEU A 310 31.86 5.03 -4.03
C LEU A 310 31.99 6.53 -3.81
N HIS A 311 32.09 7.31 -4.89
CA HIS A 311 32.22 8.77 -4.83
C HIS A 311 31.04 9.45 -5.50
N ALA A 312 30.57 10.53 -4.89
CA ALA A 312 29.53 11.37 -5.46
C ALA A 312 29.75 12.84 -5.11
N THR A 313 29.13 13.72 -5.88
CA THR A 313 29.09 15.15 -5.60
C THR A 313 27.76 15.52 -4.98
N VAL A 314 27.78 16.21 -3.85
CA VAL A 314 26.57 16.72 -3.20
C VAL A 314 25.95 17.83 -4.07
N LYS A 315 24.72 17.65 -4.53
CA LYS A 315 23.97 18.66 -5.25
C LYS A 315 23.16 19.57 -4.32
N GLU A 316 22.38 18.92 -3.47
CA GLU A 316 21.45 19.61 -2.58
C GLU A 316 21.42 18.97 -1.19
N LYS A 317 21.08 19.77 -0.18
CA LYS A 317 20.88 19.34 1.19
C LYS A 317 19.64 19.99 1.74
N ASN A 318 18.63 19.19 2.06
CA ASN A 318 17.34 19.65 2.57
C ASN A 318 17.00 18.96 3.89
N PHE A 319 16.41 19.72 4.82
CA PHE A 319 15.91 19.18 6.08
C PHE A 319 14.42 19.43 6.20
N ALA A 320 13.65 18.37 6.34
CA ALA A 320 12.21 18.45 6.52
C ALA A 320 11.69 17.32 7.41
N ALA A 321 10.76 17.63 8.29
CA ALA A 321 10.06 16.67 9.16
C ALA A 321 10.99 15.75 9.98
N GLY A 322 12.16 16.28 10.43
CA GLY A 322 13.11 15.50 11.22
C GLY A 322 14.08 14.64 10.39
N GLN A 323 13.94 14.65 9.06
CA GLN A 323 14.83 13.95 8.13
C GLN A 323 15.72 14.91 7.36
N LEU A 324 17.00 14.60 7.31
CA LEU A 324 17.97 15.19 6.40
C LEU A 324 17.90 14.39 5.08
N ARG A 325 17.73 15.09 3.95
CA ARG A 325 17.82 14.53 2.61
C ARG A 325 18.98 15.17 1.87
N VAL A 326 19.83 14.35 1.29
CA VAL A 326 21.00 14.79 0.51
C VAL A 326 20.85 14.22 -0.89
N LEU A 327 20.78 15.10 -1.89
CA LEU A 327 20.81 14.72 -3.29
C LEU A 327 22.28 14.64 -3.75
N LEU A 328 22.65 13.50 -4.27
CA LEU A 328 23.98 13.18 -4.77
C LEU A 328 23.94 13.00 -6.28
N ALA A 329 25.03 13.41 -6.96
CA ALA A 329 25.25 13.09 -8.36
C ALA A 329 26.47 12.18 -8.50
N LEU A 330 26.30 11.06 -9.19
CA LEU A 330 27.36 10.15 -9.58
C LEU A 330 28.20 10.71 -10.75
N SER A 331 29.30 10.06 -11.07
CA SER A 331 30.21 10.48 -12.12
C SER A 331 29.61 10.50 -13.54
N ASP A 332 28.55 9.71 -13.76
CA ASP A 332 27.80 9.62 -15.03
C ASP A 332 26.59 10.56 -15.08
N GLY A 333 26.34 11.34 -14.01
CA GLY A 333 25.19 12.22 -13.87
C GLY A 333 23.96 11.57 -13.27
N THR A 334 23.98 10.28 -12.95
CA THR A 334 22.90 9.62 -12.20
C THR A 334 22.73 10.29 -10.86
N GLU A 335 21.48 10.60 -10.51
CA GLU A 335 21.14 11.21 -9.23
C GLU A 335 20.60 10.15 -8.25
N LEU A 336 21.00 10.26 -6.99
CA LEU A 336 20.48 9.45 -5.91
C LEU A 336 20.27 10.29 -4.65
N THR A 337 19.27 9.90 -3.86
CA THR A 337 18.93 10.55 -2.60
C THR A 337 19.35 9.68 -1.43
N ALA A 338 20.12 10.24 -0.51
CA ALA A 338 20.35 9.66 0.82
C ALA A 338 19.46 10.36 1.85
N SER A 339 18.91 9.60 2.81
CA SER A 339 18.11 10.16 3.90
C SER A 339 18.53 9.61 5.25
N ARG A 340 18.55 10.47 6.28
CA ARG A 340 18.82 10.07 7.67
C ARG A 340 18.02 10.90 8.66
N PHE A 341 17.79 10.37 9.85
CA PHE A 341 17.20 11.14 10.93
C PHE A 341 18.23 12.09 11.57
N GLY A 342 17.79 13.30 11.95
CA GLY A 342 18.63 14.31 12.59
C GLY A 342 19.24 15.34 11.63
N MET A 343 19.73 16.47 12.18
CA MET A 343 20.26 17.60 11.42
C MET A 343 21.76 17.55 11.16
N ASN A 344 22.50 16.72 11.92
CA ASN A 344 23.96 16.77 11.96
C ASN A 344 24.56 15.97 10.79
N ALA A 345 24.83 16.67 9.70
CA ALA A 345 25.81 16.21 8.71
C ALA A 345 26.64 17.42 8.29
N ASN A 346 27.94 17.29 8.45
CA ASN A 346 28.91 18.31 8.00
C ASN A 346 29.14 18.21 6.48
N ILE A 347 28.01 18.21 5.72
CA ILE A 347 27.98 18.01 4.27
C ILE A 347 27.48 19.31 3.64
N GLN A 348 28.17 19.78 2.59
CA GLN A 348 27.85 21.02 1.87
C GLN A 348 27.63 20.76 0.38
N PRO A 349 26.71 21.47 -0.30
CA PRO A 349 26.59 21.43 -1.76
C PRO A 349 27.91 21.72 -2.44
N GLY A 350 28.22 20.97 -3.51
CA GLY A 350 29.48 21.01 -4.25
C GLY A 350 30.61 20.16 -3.65
N GLN A 351 30.45 19.61 -2.46
CA GLN A 351 31.46 18.75 -1.84
C GLN A 351 31.46 17.37 -2.50
N GLN A 352 32.65 16.82 -2.73
CA GLN A 352 32.80 15.40 -3.05
C GLN A 352 32.81 14.60 -1.77
N ILE A 353 31.99 13.57 -1.70
CA ILE A 353 31.85 12.67 -0.55
C ILE A 353 31.95 11.22 -0.97
N LYS A 354 32.31 10.38 -0.01
CA LYS A 354 32.18 8.93 -0.14
C LYS A 354 30.75 8.53 0.24
N TRP A 355 30.26 7.48 -0.37
CA TRP A 355 28.98 6.87 -0.04
C TRP A 355 29.06 5.37 -0.19
N TYR A 356 28.13 4.68 0.47
CA TYR A 356 28.08 3.23 0.49
C TYR A 356 26.65 2.73 0.75
N PHE A 357 26.34 1.53 0.34
CA PHE A 357 25.20 0.76 0.81
C PHE A 357 25.59 -0.71 0.96
N ASP A 358 24.97 -1.42 1.93
CA ASP A 358 25.15 -2.86 2.07
C ASP A 358 24.60 -3.58 0.82
N PRO A 359 25.38 -4.46 0.16
CA PRO A 359 24.94 -5.22 -1.01
C PRO A 359 23.60 -5.94 -0.86
N ARG A 360 23.21 -6.30 0.36
CA ARG A 360 21.93 -6.94 0.69
C ARG A 360 20.74 -5.99 0.63
N ASN A 361 21.01 -4.68 0.66
CA ASN A 361 19.99 -3.63 0.59
C ASN A 361 19.67 -3.18 -0.84
N ALA A 362 20.36 -3.73 -1.84
CA ALA A 362 20.05 -3.50 -3.25
C ALA A 362 19.15 -4.64 -3.75
N ILE A 363 17.95 -4.29 -4.17
CA ILE A 363 16.93 -5.25 -4.61
C ILE A 363 16.85 -5.18 -6.13
N VAL A 364 16.94 -6.33 -6.79
CA VAL A 364 16.75 -6.42 -8.25
C VAL A 364 15.27 -6.33 -8.54
N VAL A 365 14.86 -5.36 -9.37
CA VAL A 365 13.46 -5.08 -9.74
C VAL A 365 13.28 -5.14 -11.26
N ASP A 366 12.03 -5.06 -11.73
CA ASP A 366 11.64 -5.05 -13.15
C ASP A 366 12.08 -6.31 -13.92
N ARG A 367 12.21 -7.42 -13.25
CA ARG A 367 12.42 -8.69 -13.94
C ARG A 367 11.10 -9.27 -14.40
N GLU A 368 11.01 -9.62 -15.68
CA GLU A 368 9.97 -10.51 -16.17
C GLU A 368 10.12 -11.87 -15.48
N PHE A 369 9.22 -12.17 -14.55
CA PHE A 369 9.08 -13.52 -14.03
C PHE A 369 8.65 -14.41 -15.19
N LYS A 370 9.56 -15.12 -15.81
CA LYS A 370 9.22 -16.29 -16.61
C LYS A 370 8.55 -17.28 -15.65
N THR A 371 7.23 -17.25 -15.59
CA THR A 371 6.47 -18.34 -14.99
C THR A 371 6.96 -19.61 -15.65
N LYS A 372 7.50 -20.54 -14.89
CA LYS A 372 7.75 -21.91 -15.37
C LYS A 372 6.42 -22.38 -15.94
N GLU A 373 6.36 -22.58 -17.26
CA GLU A 373 5.29 -23.36 -17.86
C GLU A 373 5.17 -24.67 -17.09
N PRO A 374 3.95 -25.09 -16.72
CA PRO A 374 3.76 -26.40 -16.10
C PRO A 374 4.38 -27.43 -17.03
N ALA A 375 5.31 -28.21 -16.51
CA ALA A 375 5.94 -29.29 -17.26
C ALA A 375 4.84 -30.14 -17.90
N ASP A 376 4.84 -30.18 -19.22
CA ASP A 376 3.97 -31.00 -20.05
C ASP A 376 4.13 -32.48 -19.64
N MET A 377 3.19 -32.99 -18.84
CA MET A 377 3.09 -34.40 -18.48
C MET A 377 2.33 -35.16 -19.57
N SER A 378 2.75 -35.00 -20.82
CA SER A 378 2.34 -35.82 -21.93
C SER A 378 3.53 -36.59 -22.52
N GLY A 379 3.76 -37.76 -21.99
CA GLY A 379 4.75 -38.69 -22.51
C GLY A 379 4.81 -39.94 -21.66
N GLY A 380 4.20 -40.92 -22.04
CA GLY A 380 4.14 -41.87 -23.05
C GLY A 380 3.76 -43.22 -22.50
N ASN A 381 2.69 -43.73 -22.95
CA ASN A 381 2.43 -45.17 -22.94
C ASN A 381 2.84 -45.73 -24.29
N GLN A 382 3.84 -46.52 -24.32
CA GLN A 382 3.94 -47.68 -25.17
C GLN A 382 4.47 -48.86 -24.35
#